data_a7c588a3489b6fdc5279a922ae4ff03b
#
_entry.id   a7c588a3489b6fdc5279a922ae4ff03b
#
_cell.length_a   1.000
_cell.length_b   1.000
_cell.length_c   1.000
_cell.angle_alpha   90.00
_cell.angle_beta   90.00
_cell.angle_gamma   90.00
#
_symmetry.space_group_name_H-M   'P 1'
#
loop_
_entity.id
_entity.type
_entity.pdbx_description
1 polymer ?
#
loop_
_entity_poly.entity_id
_entity_poly.type
_entity_poly.pdbx_seq_one_letter_code
_entity_poly.pdbx_strand_id
1 'polypeptide(L)'
;MLRNIIILILIVLIASILINIFTPFYWGDYTQTTKILHYKKNPTQYNAIFFGGSLEYRHINPTMVDAVANQNNIQLSSFNAGIDGHNIIQELRDMEGFLSIKNPELKYVFVSLSSEPYFFKPNRNTPKWISWQNVPAYINAMQILPTLDDKWGEKGRFMWYYTTSFMKKNFNMGLLPSLFQSYMDRPSLDSAYLGKNSDGFFPYDDEERLLIENYKWADEFVIESNTVYKKEKGIRDSLTNSVKHSFDTYNASKKPNQAELNILLKIIKQYAKKGIDVYFILPPRARTSYSFLLPIYYNLPQERCIELANPYKYPEFYAVEYGYNYHHMNKQGANLYSKLLGERIVKLMNKNKLVP
;
A
#
# COMPACT_ATOMS: atom_id res chain seq x y z
N MET A 1 3.06 -20.90 45.09
CA MET A 1 3.62 -19.82 44.26
C MET A 1 3.54 -20.15 42.77
N LEU A 2 4.13 -21.24 42.27
CA LEU A 2 4.13 -21.62 40.83
C LEU A 2 2.72 -21.73 40.24
N ARG A 3 1.77 -22.39 40.94
CA ARG A 3 0.35 -22.50 40.49
C ARG A 3 -0.31 -21.14 40.24
N ASN A 4 -0.08 -20.18 41.13
CA ASN A 4 -0.69 -18.83 40.98
C ASN A 4 -0.09 -18.07 39.81
N ILE A 5 1.23 -18.22 39.56
CA ILE A 5 1.88 -17.65 38.38
C ILE A 5 1.30 -18.22 37.09
N ILE A 6 1.12 -19.55 37.02
CA ILE A 6 0.51 -20.23 35.85
C ILE A 6 -0.92 -19.73 35.64
N ILE A 7 -1.73 -19.64 36.70
CA ILE A 7 -3.10 -19.10 36.60
C ILE A 7 -3.11 -17.67 36.07
N LEU A 8 -2.23 -16.80 36.58
CA LEU A 8 -2.12 -15.42 36.10
C LEU A 8 -1.74 -15.35 34.63
N ILE A 9 -0.77 -16.15 34.20
CA ILE A 9 -0.36 -16.22 32.78
C ILE A 9 -1.57 -16.66 31.92
N LEU A 10 -2.31 -17.67 32.34
CA LEU A 10 -3.50 -18.14 31.61
C LEU A 10 -4.58 -17.07 31.51
N ILE A 11 -4.83 -16.33 32.61
CA ILE A 11 -5.79 -15.22 32.58
C ILE A 11 -5.36 -14.13 31.59
N VAL A 12 -4.09 -13.74 31.60
CA VAL A 12 -3.56 -12.74 30.67
C VAL A 12 -3.67 -13.22 29.23
N LEU A 13 -3.35 -14.49 28.96
CA LEU A 13 -3.49 -15.07 27.62
C LEU A 13 -4.95 -15.06 27.14
N ILE A 14 -5.87 -15.52 27.97
CA ILE A 14 -7.32 -15.55 27.63
C ILE A 14 -7.83 -14.12 27.39
N ALA A 15 -7.49 -13.18 28.27
CA ALA A 15 -7.87 -11.79 28.10
C ALA A 15 -7.32 -11.19 26.81
N SER A 16 -6.03 -11.46 26.50
CA SER A 16 -5.42 -11.01 25.25
C SER A 16 -6.08 -11.60 24.00
N ILE A 17 -6.42 -12.88 24.03
CA ILE A 17 -7.16 -13.54 22.94
C ILE A 17 -8.53 -12.87 22.74
N LEU A 18 -9.28 -12.67 23.81
CA LEU A 18 -10.58 -12.02 23.73
C LEU A 18 -10.49 -10.60 23.16
N ILE A 19 -9.56 -9.78 23.67
CA ILE A 19 -9.31 -8.44 23.12
C ILE A 19 -9.02 -8.52 21.62
N ASN A 20 -8.15 -9.43 21.19
CA ASN A 20 -7.79 -9.56 19.77
C ASN A 20 -8.94 -10.04 18.88
N ILE A 21 -9.87 -10.84 19.40
CA ILE A 21 -11.07 -11.28 18.64
C ILE A 21 -12.02 -10.10 18.41
N PHE A 22 -12.21 -9.25 19.42
CA PHE A 22 -13.14 -8.13 19.33
C PHE A 22 -12.54 -6.84 18.76
N THR A 23 -11.22 -6.78 18.62
CA THR A 23 -10.52 -5.60 18.10
C THR A 23 -10.24 -5.76 16.62
N PRO A 24 -10.77 -4.89 15.75
CA PRO A 24 -10.48 -4.94 14.32
C PRO A 24 -9.00 -4.64 14.08
N PHE A 25 -8.38 -5.32 13.10
CA PHE A 25 -6.94 -5.19 12.82
C PHE A 25 -6.52 -3.77 12.39
N TYR A 26 -7.46 -2.97 11.90
CA TYR A 26 -7.23 -1.62 11.39
C TYR A 26 -7.33 -0.51 12.45
N TRP A 27 -7.60 -0.83 13.72
CA TRP A 27 -7.86 0.16 14.76
C TRP A 27 -6.73 1.17 14.98
N GLY A 28 -5.50 0.81 14.65
CA GLY A 28 -4.31 1.62 14.92
C GLY A 28 -3.93 2.60 13.79
N ASP A 29 -4.65 2.61 12.68
CA ASP A 29 -4.45 3.51 11.55
C ASP A 29 -5.77 4.15 11.12
N TYR A 30 -5.88 5.47 11.25
CA TYR A 30 -7.11 6.20 10.91
C TYR A 30 -7.44 6.13 9.42
N THR A 31 -6.46 6.23 8.53
CA THR A 31 -6.66 6.13 7.09
C THR A 31 -7.21 4.75 6.72
N GLN A 32 -6.60 3.70 7.27
CA GLN A 32 -7.04 2.33 7.07
C GLN A 32 -8.46 2.11 7.62
N THR A 33 -8.71 2.58 8.85
CA THR A 33 -10.01 2.50 9.50
C THR A 33 -11.10 3.14 8.65
N THR A 34 -10.88 4.38 8.22
CA THR A 34 -11.83 5.15 7.41
C THR A 34 -12.15 4.44 6.10
N LYS A 35 -11.12 4.00 5.37
CA LYS A 35 -11.27 3.32 4.09
C LYS A 35 -12.02 1.99 4.21
N ILE A 36 -11.64 1.15 5.19
CA ILE A 36 -12.30 -0.15 5.40
C ILE A 36 -13.77 0.03 5.83
N LEU A 37 -14.05 0.96 6.73
CA LEU A 37 -15.43 1.19 7.17
C LEU A 37 -16.30 1.77 6.04
N HIS A 38 -15.75 2.68 5.23
CA HIS A 38 -16.44 3.20 4.05
C HIS A 38 -16.75 2.08 3.05
N TYR A 39 -15.74 1.30 2.67
CA TYR A 39 -15.92 0.17 1.75
C TYR A 39 -16.91 -0.86 2.30
N LYS A 40 -16.83 -1.20 3.59
CA LYS A 40 -17.76 -2.13 4.25
C LYS A 40 -19.23 -1.66 4.22
N LYS A 41 -19.45 -0.34 4.25
CA LYS A 41 -20.81 0.24 4.15
C LYS A 41 -21.40 0.11 2.75
N ASN A 42 -20.56 0.20 1.71
CA ASN A 42 -21.01 0.29 0.32
C ASN A 42 -20.18 -0.63 -0.62
N PRO A 43 -19.99 -1.92 -0.31
CA PRO A 43 -19.06 -2.77 -1.05
C PRO A 43 -19.48 -2.97 -2.51
N THR A 44 -20.78 -3.11 -2.77
CA THR A 44 -21.33 -3.37 -4.12
C THR A 44 -21.26 -2.20 -5.08
N GLN A 45 -20.86 -1.01 -4.61
CA GLN A 45 -20.58 0.13 -5.48
C GLN A 45 -19.31 -0.07 -6.31
N TYR A 46 -18.43 -1.00 -5.90
CA TYR A 46 -17.11 -1.17 -6.48
C TYR A 46 -16.94 -2.57 -7.05
N ASN A 47 -16.56 -2.64 -8.32
CA ASN A 47 -16.18 -3.90 -8.96
C ASN A 47 -14.65 -4.04 -9.12
N ALA A 48 -13.89 -3.03 -8.71
CA ALA A 48 -12.43 -3.01 -8.72
C ALA A 48 -11.86 -2.35 -7.46
N ILE A 49 -10.70 -2.82 -6.99
CA ILE A 49 -9.97 -2.21 -5.86
C ILE A 49 -8.49 -2.09 -6.23
N PHE A 50 -7.90 -0.92 -5.92
CA PHE A 50 -6.46 -0.68 -6.00
C PHE A 50 -5.84 -0.80 -4.60
N PHE A 51 -4.83 -1.66 -4.45
CA PHE A 51 -4.04 -1.84 -3.24
C PHE A 51 -2.61 -1.36 -3.43
N GLY A 52 -2.05 -0.77 -2.39
CA GLY A 52 -0.67 -0.32 -2.36
C GLY A 52 -0.40 0.63 -1.20
N GLY A 53 0.77 1.26 -1.23
CA GLY A 53 1.22 2.22 -0.21
C GLY A 53 0.77 3.66 -0.50
N SER A 54 1.63 4.61 -0.09
CA SER A 54 1.37 6.04 -0.29
C SER A 54 1.27 6.43 -1.75
N LEU A 55 1.99 5.76 -2.64
CA LEU A 55 1.95 6.09 -4.06
C LEU A 55 0.56 5.83 -4.64
N GLU A 56 -0.04 4.69 -4.33
CA GLU A 56 -1.37 4.35 -4.80
C GLU A 56 -2.41 5.27 -4.19
N TYR A 57 -2.31 5.50 -2.87
CA TYR A 57 -3.21 6.40 -2.16
C TYR A 57 -3.23 7.81 -2.77
N ARG A 58 -2.05 8.33 -3.12
CA ARG A 58 -1.85 9.70 -3.56
C ARG A 58 -1.90 9.89 -5.07
N HIS A 59 -1.69 8.82 -5.85
CA HIS A 59 -1.53 8.94 -7.30
C HIS A 59 -2.64 8.28 -8.11
N ILE A 60 -3.36 7.27 -7.58
CA ILE A 60 -4.45 6.63 -8.31
C ILE A 60 -5.77 7.33 -8.01
N ASN A 61 -6.28 8.05 -9.00
CA ASN A 61 -7.59 8.66 -9.01
C ASN A 61 -8.61 7.71 -9.68
N PRO A 62 -9.43 6.96 -8.91
CA PRO A 62 -10.38 6.00 -9.45
C PRO A 62 -11.33 6.63 -10.46
N THR A 63 -11.86 7.82 -10.17
CA THR A 63 -12.76 8.55 -11.09
C THR A 63 -12.17 8.71 -12.49
N MET A 64 -10.86 8.98 -12.61
CA MET A 64 -10.20 9.12 -13.92
C MET A 64 -9.95 7.78 -14.59
N VAL A 65 -9.51 6.78 -13.83
CA VAL A 65 -9.30 5.41 -14.35
C VAL A 65 -10.61 4.86 -14.90
N ASP A 66 -11.68 4.98 -14.13
CA ASP A 66 -13.02 4.51 -14.48
C ASP A 66 -13.58 5.22 -15.72
N ALA A 67 -13.37 6.54 -15.80
CA ALA A 67 -13.80 7.32 -16.97
C ALA A 67 -13.15 6.80 -18.26
N VAL A 68 -11.84 6.55 -18.25
CA VAL A 68 -11.11 5.99 -19.39
C VAL A 68 -11.59 4.59 -19.73
N ALA A 69 -11.76 3.72 -18.73
CA ALA A 69 -12.23 2.36 -18.94
C ALA A 69 -13.64 2.32 -19.52
N ASN A 70 -14.57 3.10 -18.94
CA ASN A 70 -15.97 3.16 -19.35
C ASN A 70 -16.14 3.73 -20.78
N GLN A 71 -15.35 4.73 -21.17
CA GLN A 71 -15.30 5.23 -22.56
C GLN A 71 -14.86 4.15 -23.57
N ASN A 72 -14.17 3.11 -23.13
CA ASN A 72 -13.72 1.99 -23.93
C ASN A 72 -14.56 0.71 -23.72
N ASN A 73 -15.80 0.82 -23.25
CA ASN A 73 -16.74 -0.28 -23.01
C ASN A 73 -16.26 -1.31 -21.97
N ILE A 74 -15.40 -0.91 -21.05
CA ILE A 74 -15.00 -1.70 -19.89
C ILE A 74 -15.65 -1.07 -18.66
N GLN A 75 -16.73 -1.68 -18.17
CA GLN A 75 -17.42 -1.21 -16.98
C GLN A 75 -16.51 -1.34 -15.75
N LEU A 76 -16.02 -0.22 -15.28
CA LEU A 76 -15.18 -0.13 -14.08
C LEU A 76 -15.79 0.87 -13.10
N SER A 77 -15.84 0.46 -11.85
CA SER A 77 -16.14 1.29 -10.69
C SER A 77 -15.16 0.92 -9.59
N SER A 78 -14.16 1.76 -9.37
CA SER A 78 -13.02 1.40 -8.54
C SER A 78 -12.94 2.15 -7.23
N PHE A 79 -12.30 1.52 -6.25
CA PHE A 79 -11.96 2.09 -4.96
C PHE A 79 -10.45 2.06 -4.74
N ASN A 80 -9.88 3.16 -4.27
CA ASN A 80 -8.47 3.24 -3.90
C ASN A 80 -8.29 2.88 -2.41
N ALA A 81 -7.83 1.66 -2.16
CA ALA A 81 -7.52 1.15 -0.83
C ALA A 81 -6.04 1.35 -0.42
N GLY A 82 -5.27 2.15 -1.16
CA GLY A 82 -3.88 2.48 -0.82
C GLY A 82 -3.78 3.21 0.51
N ILE A 83 -2.70 2.98 1.29
CA ILE A 83 -2.52 3.53 2.64
C ILE A 83 -1.09 4.01 2.82
N ASP A 84 -0.93 5.22 3.36
CA ASP A 84 0.38 5.82 3.58
C ASP A 84 1.28 4.98 4.49
N GLY A 85 2.53 4.84 4.07
CA GLY A 85 3.59 4.21 4.87
C GLY A 85 3.46 2.70 5.02
N HIS A 86 2.55 2.04 4.28
CA HIS A 86 2.48 0.59 4.24
C HIS A 86 3.57 0.00 3.34
N ASN A 87 4.10 -1.14 3.75
CA ASN A 87 4.98 -1.99 2.96
C ASN A 87 4.21 -3.20 2.43
N ILE A 88 4.84 -4.01 1.59
CA ILE A 88 4.20 -5.15 0.95
C ILE A 88 3.48 -6.09 1.94
N ILE A 89 4.02 -6.34 3.13
CA ILE A 89 3.42 -7.26 4.10
C ILE A 89 2.13 -6.66 4.69
N GLN A 90 2.12 -5.34 4.93
CA GLN A 90 0.93 -4.62 5.37
C GLN A 90 -0.11 -4.55 4.26
N GLU A 91 0.30 -4.25 3.03
CA GLU A 91 -0.58 -4.22 1.86
C GLU A 91 -1.27 -5.56 1.62
N LEU A 92 -0.56 -6.68 1.78
CA LEU A 92 -1.14 -8.01 1.74
C LEU A 92 -2.18 -8.24 2.84
N ARG A 93 -1.92 -7.71 4.03
CA ARG A 93 -2.88 -7.77 5.15
C ARG A 93 -4.10 -6.92 4.89
N ASP A 94 -3.93 -5.73 4.30
CA ASP A 94 -5.04 -4.87 3.88
C ASP A 94 -5.90 -5.58 2.85
N MET A 95 -5.28 -6.16 1.85
CA MET A 95 -5.95 -6.95 0.83
C MET A 95 -6.79 -8.08 1.46
N GLU A 96 -6.23 -8.86 2.40
CA GLU A 96 -7.00 -9.87 3.14
C GLU A 96 -8.22 -9.26 3.84
N GLY A 97 -8.03 -8.10 4.49
CA GLY A 97 -9.09 -7.40 5.22
C GLY A 97 -10.23 -6.93 4.33
N PHE A 98 -9.91 -6.23 3.24
CA PHE A 98 -10.91 -5.78 2.28
C PHE A 98 -11.63 -6.94 1.59
N LEU A 99 -10.89 -7.96 1.17
CA LEU A 99 -11.43 -9.11 0.45
C LEU A 99 -12.14 -10.13 1.36
N SER A 100 -12.13 -9.93 2.68
CA SER A 100 -13.01 -10.62 3.62
C SER A 100 -14.43 -10.04 3.66
N ILE A 101 -14.60 -8.79 3.20
CA ILE A 101 -15.89 -8.14 3.09
C ILE A 101 -16.63 -8.72 1.88
N LYS A 102 -17.85 -9.24 2.10
CA LYS A 102 -18.64 -9.83 1.03
C LYS A 102 -19.01 -8.76 -0.01
N ASN A 103 -18.51 -8.93 -1.22
CA ASN A 103 -18.82 -8.09 -2.37
C ASN A 103 -18.99 -8.98 -3.61
N PRO A 104 -20.24 -9.30 -4.03
CA PRO A 104 -20.47 -10.14 -5.21
C PRO A 104 -20.14 -9.44 -6.53
N GLU A 105 -20.04 -8.10 -6.53
CA GLU A 105 -19.72 -7.32 -7.73
C GLU A 105 -18.20 -7.21 -7.99
N LEU A 106 -17.38 -7.58 -7.00
CA LEU A 106 -15.92 -7.46 -7.13
C LEU A 106 -15.37 -8.44 -8.17
N LYS A 107 -14.74 -7.91 -9.20
CA LYS A 107 -14.16 -8.65 -10.33
C LYS A 107 -12.66 -8.45 -10.47
N TYR A 108 -12.16 -7.27 -10.08
CA TYR A 108 -10.79 -6.87 -10.36
C TYR A 108 -10.08 -6.37 -9.11
N VAL A 109 -8.87 -6.82 -8.95
CA VAL A 109 -7.95 -6.35 -7.90
C VAL A 109 -6.64 -5.94 -8.55
N PHE A 110 -6.20 -4.73 -8.28
CA PHE A 110 -4.94 -4.18 -8.75
C PHE A 110 -4.01 -4.02 -7.55
N VAL A 111 -2.87 -4.69 -7.58
CA VAL A 111 -1.86 -4.64 -6.53
C VAL A 111 -0.62 -3.93 -7.06
N SER A 112 -0.26 -2.84 -6.44
CA SER A 112 0.98 -2.17 -6.79
C SER A 112 2.17 -2.92 -6.20
N LEU A 113 3.21 -3.12 -7.00
CA LEU A 113 4.45 -3.68 -6.50
C LEU A 113 5.15 -2.60 -5.67
N SER A 114 5.20 -2.82 -4.38
CA SER A 114 5.81 -1.89 -3.44
C SER A 114 7.28 -2.23 -3.18
N SER A 115 7.96 -1.31 -2.53
CA SER A 115 9.35 -1.50 -2.12
C SER A 115 9.50 -2.62 -1.09
N GLU A 116 10.74 -3.01 -0.86
CA GLU A 116 11.17 -3.97 0.15
C GLU A 116 10.46 -3.79 1.50
N PRO A 117 10.24 -4.87 2.27
CA PRO A 117 9.46 -4.87 3.51
C PRO A 117 10.19 -4.20 4.68
N TYR A 118 10.79 -3.03 4.42
CA TYR A 118 11.50 -2.29 5.45
C TYR A 118 10.58 -1.54 6.39
N PHE A 119 11.03 -1.42 7.63
CA PHE A 119 10.43 -0.55 8.64
C PHE A 119 10.82 0.90 8.44
N PHE A 120 9.86 1.77 8.45
CA PHE A 120 10.11 3.14 8.80
C PHE A 120 10.35 3.22 10.33
N LYS A 121 11.62 3.45 10.73
CA LYS A 121 12.04 3.39 12.14
C LYS A 121 11.14 4.16 13.13
N PRO A 122 10.65 5.38 12.82
CA PRO A 122 9.77 6.11 13.72
C PRO A 122 8.46 5.38 14.05
N ASN A 123 7.92 4.60 13.13
CA ASN A 123 6.60 3.97 13.28
C ASN A 123 6.60 2.63 14.02
N ARG A 124 7.76 2.00 14.23
CA ARG A 124 7.87 0.60 14.73
C ARG A 124 7.18 0.29 16.05
N ASN A 125 6.95 1.30 16.89
CA ASN A 125 6.31 1.15 18.20
C ASN A 125 4.90 1.76 18.23
N THR A 126 4.39 2.25 17.11
CA THR A 126 3.09 2.90 17.05
C THR A 126 1.98 1.87 16.85
N PRO A 127 0.73 2.19 17.26
CA PRO A 127 -0.42 1.38 16.94
C PRO A 127 -0.55 1.10 15.44
N LYS A 128 -0.26 2.09 14.59
CA LYS A 128 -0.24 1.97 13.12
C LYS A 128 0.64 0.82 12.62
N TRP A 129 1.78 0.56 13.30
CA TRP A 129 2.68 -0.53 12.93
C TRP A 129 2.30 -1.88 13.55
N ILE A 130 1.66 -1.86 14.73
CA ILE A 130 1.45 -3.07 15.53
C ILE A 130 0.07 -3.69 15.29
N SER A 131 -0.98 -2.88 15.11
CA SER A 131 -2.40 -3.31 15.12
C SER A 131 -2.73 -4.40 14.10
N TRP A 132 -2.14 -4.36 12.92
CA TRP A 132 -2.42 -5.24 11.79
C TRP A 132 -1.74 -6.62 11.87
N GLN A 133 -0.74 -6.77 12.76
CA GLN A 133 0.07 -7.99 12.79
C GLN A 133 -0.73 -9.19 13.27
N ASN A 134 -0.83 -10.19 12.40
CA ASN A 134 -1.44 -11.48 12.68
C ASN A 134 -0.45 -12.61 12.33
N VAL A 135 -0.84 -13.85 12.60
CA VAL A 135 0.00 -15.04 12.31
C VAL A 135 0.39 -15.12 10.83
N PRO A 136 -0.53 -15.00 9.83
CA PRO A 136 -0.16 -15.01 8.41
C PRO A 136 0.83 -13.91 8.04
N ALA A 137 0.61 -12.67 8.48
CA ALA A 137 1.52 -11.55 8.21
C ALA A 137 2.91 -11.78 8.83
N TYR A 138 2.97 -12.31 10.05
CA TYR A 138 4.23 -12.69 10.68
C TYR A 138 4.96 -13.80 9.92
N ILE A 139 4.25 -14.84 9.47
CA ILE A 139 4.83 -15.91 8.66
C ILE A 139 5.37 -15.35 7.34
N ASN A 140 4.61 -14.50 6.64
CA ASN A 140 5.06 -13.85 5.40
C ASN A 140 6.34 -13.05 5.64
N ALA A 141 6.41 -12.27 6.74
CA ALA A 141 7.61 -11.52 7.11
C ALA A 141 8.81 -12.46 7.33
N MET A 142 8.62 -13.54 8.09
CA MET A 142 9.71 -14.50 8.38
C MET A 142 10.14 -15.30 7.14
N GLN A 143 9.32 -15.39 6.11
CA GLN A 143 9.69 -16.00 4.82
C GLN A 143 10.45 -15.03 3.91
N ILE A 144 10.06 -13.75 3.89
CA ILE A 144 10.64 -12.74 3.00
C ILE A 144 11.97 -12.20 3.54
N LEU A 145 12.00 -11.81 4.82
CA LEU A 145 13.16 -11.11 5.42
C LEU A 145 14.51 -11.86 5.31
N PRO A 146 14.58 -13.18 5.54
CA PRO A 146 15.85 -13.91 5.40
C PRO A 146 16.39 -13.93 3.97
N THR A 147 15.51 -13.75 2.98
CA THR A 147 15.84 -13.87 1.55
C THR A 147 16.18 -12.52 0.89
N LEU A 148 16.10 -11.41 1.64
CA LEU A 148 16.54 -10.09 1.18
C LEU A 148 18.06 -10.08 0.90
N ASP A 149 18.49 -9.18 0.03
CA ASP A 149 19.90 -8.99 -0.33
C ASP A 149 20.65 -8.07 0.66
N ASP A 150 20.44 -8.30 1.95
CA ASP A 150 21.00 -7.52 3.04
C ASP A 150 22.01 -8.32 3.87
N LYS A 151 22.82 -7.59 4.66
CA LYS A 151 23.69 -8.21 5.66
C LYS A 151 22.86 -8.92 6.73
N TRP A 152 23.31 -10.07 7.20
CA TRP A 152 22.60 -10.87 8.23
C TRP A 152 22.24 -10.08 9.49
N GLY A 153 23.07 -9.12 9.91
CA GLY A 153 22.75 -8.26 11.05
C GLY A 153 21.51 -7.40 10.83
N GLU A 154 21.33 -6.87 9.63
CA GLU A 154 20.13 -6.10 9.26
C GLU A 154 18.90 -7.00 9.18
N LYS A 155 19.01 -8.16 8.51
CA LYS A 155 17.93 -9.15 8.46
C LYS A 155 17.50 -9.56 9.86
N GLY A 156 18.44 -9.91 10.73
CA GLY A 156 18.16 -10.29 12.12
C GLY A 156 17.48 -9.15 12.91
N ARG A 157 17.89 -7.90 12.67
CA ARG A 157 17.26 -6.73 13.27
C ARG A 157 15.81 -6.56 12.83
N PHE A 158 15.51 -6.71 11.53
CA PHE A 158 14.14 -6.64 11.03
C PHE A 158 13.28 -7.80 11.55
N MET A 159 13.80 -9.02 11.50
CA MET A 159 13.10 -10.18 12.06
C MET A 159 12.76 -9.98 13.55
N TRP A 160 13.69 -9.42 14.32
CA TRP A 160 13.45 -9.06 15.72
C TRP A 160 12.35 -8.01 15.87
N TYR A 161 12.30 -7.00 15.00
CA TYR A 161 11.24 -5.99 15.04
C TYR A 161 9.88 -6.58 14.74
N TYR A 162 9.76 -7.43 13.73
CA TYR A 162 8.51 -8.12 13.45
C TYR A 162 8.09 -9.03 14.61
N THR A 163 9.02 -9.80 15.17
CA THR A 163 8.76 -10.69 16.31
C THR A 163 8.26 -9.90 17.53
N THR A 164 8.96 -8.83 17.91
CA THR A 164 8.55 -8.01 19.06
C THR A 164 7.22 -7.32 18.84
N SER A 165 6.95 -6.83 17.64
CA SER A 165 5.66 -6.22 17.28
C SER A 165 4.52 -7.26 17.30
N PHE A 166 4.76 -8.45 16.76
CA PHE A 166 3.83 -9.56 16.81
C PHE A 166 3.50 -9.96 18.25
N MET A 167 4.50 -10.06 19.12
CA MET A 167 4.30 -10.33 20.55
C MET A 167 3.50 -9.21 21.23
N LYS A 168 3.86 -7.94 20.99
CA LYS A 168 3.10 -6.79 21.52
C LYS A 168 1.64 -6.84 21.11
N LYS A 169 1.34 -7.14 19.84
CA LYS A 169 -0.02 -7.27 19.34
C LYS A 169 -0.78 -8.38 20.03
N ASN A 170 -0.21 -9.58 20.06
CA ASN A 170 -0.92 -10.76 20.54
C ASN A 170 -1.13 -10.78 22.06
N PHE A 171 -0.22 -10.16 22.83
CA PHE A 171 -0.34 -10.01 24.29
C PHE A 171 -0.87 -8.62 24.71
N ASN A 172 -1.24 -7.76 23.77
CA ASN A 172 -1.71 -6.38 23.99
C ASN A 172 -0.76 -5.55 24.86
N MET A 173 0.56 -5.78 24.75
CA MET A 173 1.57 -5.15 25.57
C MET A 173 1.71 -3.66 25.23
N GLY A 174 1.29 -2.79 26.15
CA GLY A 174 1.33 -1.33 26.01
C GLY A 174 0.33 -0.77 24.98
N LEU A 175 -0.61 -1.56 24.47
CA LEU A 175 -1.56 -1.14 23.44
C LEU A 175 -2.90 -0.66 24.00
N LEU A 176 -3.29 -1.09 25.19
CA LEU A 176 -4.62 -0.81 25.76
C LEU A 176 -4.97 0.68 25.83
N PRO A 177 -4.08 1.60 26.28
CA PRO A 177 -4.40 3.02 26.31
C PRO A 177 -4.73 3.57 24.92
N SER A 178 -3.92 3.26 23.91
CA SER A 178 -4.15 3.70 22.53
C SER A 178 -5.41 3.06 21.92
N LEU A 179 -5.71 1.81 22.27
CA LEU A 179 -6.93 1.13 21.85
C LEU A 179 -8.17 1.83 22.42
N PHE A 180 -8.19 2.12 23.74
CA PHE A 180 -9.27 2.87 24.36
C PHE A 180 -9.43 4.25 23.73
N GLN A 181 -8.33 4.97 23.53
CA GLN A 181 -8.34 6.27 22.87
C GLN A 181 -8.94 6.17 21.45
N SER A 182 -8.58 5.19 20.66
CA SER A 182 -9.14 5.00 19.31
C SER A 182 -10.64 4.74 19.30
N TYR A 183 -11.22 4.20 20.38
CA TYR A 183 -12.65 4.04 20.53
C TYR A 183 -13.35 5.32 20.99
N MET A 184 -12.68 6.13 21.83
CA MET A 184 -13.23 7.39 22.36
C MET A 184 -13.13 8.52 21.34
N ASP A 185 -12.01 8.61 20.65
CA ASP A 185 -11.70 9.62 19.63
C ASP A 185 -12.14 9.16 18.23
N ARG A 186 -13.13 8.27 18.13
CA ARG A 186 -13.60 7.87 16.80
C ARG A 186 -13.80 9.13 15.96
N PRO A 187 -12.88 9.43 15.03
CA PRO A 187 -13.11 10.55 14.14
C PRO A 187 -14.45 10.28 13.47
N SER A 188 -15.33 11.25 13.45
CA SER A 188 -16.38 11.29 12.45
C SER A 188 -15.68 10.90 11.17
N LEU A 189 -16.10 9.80 10.52
CA LEU A 189 -15.46 9.22 9.33
C LEU A 189 -15.03 10.35 8.43
N ASP A 190 -13.78 10.79 8.58
CA ASP A 190 -13.36 12.06 8.06
C ASP A 190 -13.26 11.88 6.54
N SER A 191 -14.19 12.47 5.83
CA SER A 191 -14.26 12.42 4.37
C SER A 191 -12.93 12.83 3.72
N ALA A 192 -12.08 13.55 4.47
CA ALA A 192 -10.75 13.92 4.05
C ALA A 192 -9.92 12.72 3.60
N TYR A 193 -9.87 11.63 4.38
CA TYR A 193 -9.08 10.44 4.02
C TYR A 193 -9.62 9.66 2.82
N LEU A 194 -10.87 9.91 2.43
CA LEU A 194 -11.51 9.32 1.25
C LEU A 194 -11.38 10.19 0.01
N GLY A 195 -10.94 11.44 0.18
CA GLY A 195 -10.89 12.43 -0.87
C GLY A 195 -12.28 12.95 -1.28
N LYS A 196 -12.27 13.89 -2.23
CA LYS A 196 -13.46 14.63 -2.66
C LYS A 196 -14.60 13.74 -3.17
N ASN A 197 -14.26 12.64 -3.84
CA ASN A 197 -15.23 11.73 -4.46
C ASN A 197 -15.58 10.55 -3.56
N SER A 198 -15.04 10.47 -2.36
CA SER A 198 -15.17 9.33 -1.45
C SER A 198 -14.74 7.98 -2.07
N ASP A 199 -13.85 8.03 -3.06
CA ASP A 199 -13.32 6.89 -3.80
C ASP A 199 -11.95 6.40 -3.29
N GLY A 200 -11.47 7.02 -2.20
CA GLY A 200 -10.22 6.69 -1.53
C GLY A 200 -8.99 7.43 -2.08
N PHE A 201 -9.12 8.28 -3.10
CA PHE A 201 -8.03 9.08 -3.64
C PHE A 201 -7.91 10.42 -2.90
N PHE A 202 -6.74 10.69 -2.33
CA PHE A 202 -6.47 11.93 -1.62
C PHE A 202 -5.05 12.44 -1.91
N PRO A 203 -4.86 13.31 -2.92
CA PRO A 203 -3.54 13.82 -3.29
C PRO A 203 -2.98 14.75 -2.21
N TYR A 204 -1.64 14.88 -2.16
CA TYR A 204 -0.98 15.76 -1.19
C TYR A 204 -1.39 17.22 -1.32
N ASP A 205 -1.66 17.70 -2.53
CA ASP A 205 -2.15 19.07 -2.75
C ASP A 205 -3.46 19.36 -1.99
N ASP A 206 -4.35 18.39 -1.91
CA ASP A 206 -5.61 18.55 -1.19
C ASP A 206 -5.42 18.40 0.33
N GLU A 207 -4.49 17.56 0.78
CA GLU A 207 -4.10 17.45 2.20
C GLU A 207 -3.42 18.71 2.70
N GLU A 208 -2.48 19.25 1.93
CA GLU A 208 -1.80 20.50 2.19
C GLU A 208 -2.80 21.64 2.41
N ARG A 209 -3.76 21.77 1.49
CA ARG A 209 -4.81 22.78 1.61
C ARG A 209 -5.62 22.63 2.89
N LEU A 210 -6.03 21.41 3.25
CA LEU A 210 -6.77 21.16 4.49
C LEU A 210 -5.94 21.45 5.75
N LEU A 211 -4.64 21.16 5.74
CA LEU A 211 -3.74 21.49 6.84
C LEU A 211 -3.60 23.00 7.01
N ILE A 212 -3.42 23.73 5.92
CA ILE A 212 -3.34 25.19 5.92
C ILE A 212 -4.65 25.81 6.44
N GLU A 213 -5.79 25.35 5.97
CA GLU A 213 -7.11 25.84 6.39
C GLU A 213 -7.39 25.61 7.88
N ASN A 214 -6.86 24.53 8.46
CA ASN A 214 -7.18 24.14 9.83
C ASN A 214 -6.09 24.45 10.87
N TYR A 215 -4.83 24.66 10.44
CA TYR A 215 -3.69 24.80 11.34
C TYR A 215 -2.74 25.91 10.91
N LYS A 216 -2.65 27.00 11.67
CA LYS A 216 -1.77 28.15 11.38
C LYS A 216 -0.28 27.81 11.22
N TRP A 217 0.21 26.75 11.87
CA TRP A 217 1.60 26.31 11.78
C TRP A 217 1.90 25.56 10.46
N ALA A 218 0.87 25.08 9.76
CA ALA A 218 1.03 24.31 8.55
C ALA A 218 1.54 25.14 7.38
N ASP A 219 1.23 26.44 7.32
CA ASP A 219 1.68 27.34 6.26
C ASP A 219 3.21 27.36 6.15
N GLU A 220 3.91 27.52 7.28
CA GLU A 220 5.39 27.56 7.29
C GLU A 220 5.98 26.24 6.87
N PHE A 221 5.46 25.12 7.40
CA PHE A 221 5.95 23.77 7.09
C PHE A 221 5.77 23.40 5.62
N VAL A 222 4.63 23.75 5.04
CA VAL A 222 4.30 23.47 3.65
C VAL A 222 5.14 24.34 2.70
N ILE A 223 5.27 25.63 2.99
CA ILE A 223 6.12 26.54 2.22
C ILE A 223 7.57 26.08 2.26
N GLU A 224 8.04 25.64 3.43
CA GLU A 224 9.41 25.14 3.60
C GLU A 224 9.62 23.84 2.78
N SER A 225 8.72 22.86 2.85
CA SER A 225 8.83 21.59 2.13
C SER A 225 8.78 21.81 0.62
N ASN A 226 7.89 22.64 0.10
CA ASN A 226 7.81 22.99 -1.32
C ASN A 226 9.01 23.80 -1.79
N THR A 227 9.57 24.65 -0.93
CA THR A 227 10.77 25.43 -1.24
C THR A 227 12.00 24.53 -1.31
N VAL A 228 12.13 23.59 -0.38
CA VAL A 228 13.18 22.57 -0.35
C VAL A 228 13.10 21.72 -1.60
N TYR A 229 11.91 21.22 -1.96
CA TYR A 229 11.70 20.42 -3.15
C TYR A 229 12.08 21.16 -4.47
N LYS A 230 11.66 22.39 -4.64
CA LYS A 230 12.02 23.20 -5.81
C LYS A 230 13.52 23.50 -5.89
N LYS A 231 14.21 23.60 -4.74
CA LYS A 231 15.67 23.73 -4.65
C LYS A 231 16.39 22.42 -4.92
N GLU A 232 15.74 21.29 -4.72
CA GLU A 232 16.33 19.93 -4.81
C GLU A 232 16.14 19.26 -6.18
N LYS A 233 15.98 20.04 -7.26
CA LYS A 233 15.92 19.49 -8.62
C LYS A 233 17.03 18.47 -8.90
N GLY A 234 18.25 18.74 -8.41
CA GLY A 234 19.39 17.82 -8.54
C GLY A 234 19.19 16.47 -7.86
N ILE A 235 18.46 16.43 -6.74
CA ILE A 235 18.12 15.15 -6.07
C ILE A 235 17.17 14.33 -6.93
N ARG A 236 16.13 14.96 -7.48
CA ARG A 236 15.18 14.26 -8.35
C ARG A 236 15.86 13.73 -9.61
N ASP A 237 16.71 14.53 -10.23
CA ASP A 237 17.48 14.10 -11.41
C ASP A 237 18.40 12.90 -11.07
N SER A 238 19.05 12.93 -9.90
CA SER A 238 19.85 11.81 -9.39
C SER A 238 19.01 10.55 -9.17
N LEU A 239 17.83 10.68 -8.56
CA LEU A 239 16.92 9.57 -8.34
C LEU A 239 16.36 9.00 -9.64
N THR A 240 16.03 9.86 -10.61
CA THR A 240 15.59 9.45 -11.95
C THR A 240 16.70 8.70 -12.68
N ASN A 241 17.96 9.15 -12.57
CA ASN A 241 19.10 8.45 -13.12
C ASN A 241 19.33 7.08 -12.46
N SER A 242 19.08 6.95 -11.15
CA SER A 242 19.09 5.67 -10.45
C SER A 242 18.01 4.71 -10.97
N VAL A 243 16.82 5.23 -11.29
CA VAL A 243 15.76 4.44 -11.93
C VAL A 243 16.20 3.99 -13.33
N LYS A 244 16.70 4.91 -14.17
CA LYS A 244 17.23 4.56 -15.50
C LYS A 244 18.30 3.48 -15.40
N HIS A 245 19.27 3.67 -14.52
CA HIS A 245 20.33 2.68 -14.30
C HIS A 245 19.77 1.29 -13.94
N SER A 246 18.70 1.22 -13.13
CA SER A 246 18.07 -0.06 -12.78
C SER A 246 17.45 -0.76 -14.00
N PHE A 247 16.84 -0.02 -14.92
CA PHE A 247 16.30 -0.57 -16.17
C PHE A 247 17.41 -0.97 -17.14
N ASP A 248 18.47 -0.17 -17.27
CA ASP A 248 19.60 -0.41 -18.17
C ASP A 248 20.43 -1.63 -17.75
N THR A 249 20.59 -1.81 -16.44
CA THR A 249 21.39 -2.90 -15.87
C THR A 249 20.56 -4.13 -15.51
N TYR A 250 19.25 -4.10 -15.74
CA TYR A 250 18.43 -5.27 -15.50
C TYR A 250 18.88 -6.45 -16.35
N ASN A 251 19.16 -7.54 -15.68
CA ASN A 251 19.51 -8.80 -16.32
C ASN A 251 18.48 -9.87 -15.92
N ALA A 252 17.90 -10.53 -16.93
CA ALA A 252 16.92 -11.59 -16.74
C ALA A 252 17.44 -12.80 -15.92
N SER A 253 18.76 -12.93 -15.78
CA SER A 253 19.37 -13.93 -14.89
C SER A 253 19.28 -13.57 -13.41
N LYS A 254 18.95 -12.32 -13.06
CA LYS A 254 18.77 -11.91 -11.67
C LYS A 254 17.52 -12.56 -11.10
N LYS A 255 17.72 -13.41 -10.10
CA LYS A 255 16.63 -14.13 -9.44
C LYS A 255 15.78 -13.16 -8.60
N PRO A 256 14.44 -13.27 -8.66
CA PRO A 256 13.55 -12.51 -7.78
C PRO A 256 13.69 -12.97 -6.33
N ASN A 257 13.20 -12.16 -5.40
CA ASN A 257 12.89 -12.65 -4.07
C ASN A 257 11.82 -13.75 -4.20
N GLN A 258 12.25 -15.01 -4.09
CA GLN A 258 11.39 -16.16 -4.36
C GLN A 258 10.24 -16.28 -3.37
N ALA A 259 10.46 -15.88 -2.10
CA ALA A 259 9.41 -15.92 -1.08
C ALA A 259 8.29 -14.94 -1.43
N GLU A 260 8.63 -13.70 -1.78
CA GLU A 260 7.66 -12.69 -2.18
C GLU A 260 6.94 -13.07 -3.48
N LEU A 261 7.68 -13.51 -4.51
CA LEU A 261 7.07 -13.98 -5.76
C LEU A 261 6.08 -15.12 -5.52
N ASN A 262 6.42 -16.09 -4.68
CA ASN A 262 5.52 -17.21 -4.34
C ASN A 262 4.24 -16.73 -3.65
N ILE A 263 4.33 -15.73 -2.77
CA ILE A 263 3.16 -15.13 -2.12
C ILE A 263 2.25 -14.45 -3.17
N LEU A 264 2.83 -13.66 -4.09
CA LEU A 264 2.07 -12.99 -5.14
C LEU A 264 1.40 -13.99 -6.10
N LEU A 265 2.11 -15.04 -6.50
CA LEU A 265 1.55 -16.13 -7.34
C LEU A 265 0.43 -16.90 -6.62
N LYS A 266 0.55 -17.09 -5.30
CA LYS A 266 -0.50 -17.72 -4.48
C LYS A 266 -1.76 -16.86 -4.44
N ILE A 267 -1.62 -15.53 -4.34
CA ILE A 267 -2.74 -14.59 -4.35
C ILE A 267 -3.54 -14.72 -5.66
N ILE A 268 -2.88 -14.74 -6.82
CA ILE A 268 -3.56 -14.94 -8.11
C ILE A 268 -4.46 -16.20 -8.05
N LYS A 269 -3.89 -17.32 -7.63
CA LYS A 269 -4.62 -18.60 -7.56
C LYS A 269 -5.77 -18.59 -6.54
N GLN A 270 -5.54 -17.91 -5.41
CA GLN A 270 -6.52 -17.83 -4.33
C GLN A 270 -7.76 -17.02 -4.74
N TYR A 271 -7.56 -15.89 -5.41
CA TYR A 271 -8.66 -15.00 -5.78
C TYR A 271 -9.32 -15.40 -7.10
N ALA A 272 -8.60 -16.04 -8.02
CA ALA A 272 -9.21 -16.65 -9.21
C ALA A 272 -10.29 -17.68 -8.84
N LYS A 273 -10.12 -18.44 -7.74
CA LYS A 273 -11.16 -19.37 -7.22
C LYS A 273 -12.44 -18.66 -6.77
N LYS A 274 -12.38 -17.36 -6.53
CA LYS A 274 -13.53 -16.50 -6.16
C LYS A 274 -14.08 -15.73 -7.35
N GLY A 275 -13.57 -15.97 -8.58
CA GLY A 275 -13.93 -15.21 -9.77
C GLY A 275 -13.34 -13.81 -9.81
N ILE A 276 -12.28 -13.55 -9.05
CA ILE A 276 -11.61 -12.24 -8.97
C ILE A 276 -10.27 -12.31 -9.69
N ASP A 277 -10.11 -11.45 -10.68
CA ASP A 277 -8.85 -11.28 -11.39
C ASP A 277 -7.91 -10.34 -10.65
N VAL A 278 -6.67 -10.81 -10.42
CA VAL A 278 -5.61 -10.01 -9.78
C VAL A 278 -4.62 -9.55 -10.84
N TYR A 279 -4.34 -8.25 -10.87
CA TYR A 279 -3.36 -7.59 -11.72
C TYR A 279 -2.29 -6.90 -10.88
N PHE A 280 -1.09 -6.78 -11.43
CA PHE A 280 0.04 -6.13 -10.77
C PHE A 280 0.45 -4.87 -11.52
N ILE A 281 0.71 -3.81 -10.77
CA ILE A 281 1.18 -2.54 -11.30
C ILE A 281 2.62 -2.34 -10.86
N LEU A 282 3.51 -2.03 -11.79
CA LEU A 282 4.83 -1.48 -11.49
C LEU A 282 4.74 0.04 -11.63
N PRO A 283 4.57 0.78 -10.50
CA PRO A 283 4.32 2.21 -10.52
C PRO A 283 5.61 3.02 -10.71
N PRO A 284 5.54 4.24 -11.23
CA PRO A 284 6.69 5.14 -11.28
C PRO A 284 7.08 5.61 -9.88
N ARG A 285 8.38 5.54 -9.59
CA ARG A 285 8.98 5.96 -8.31
C ARG A 285 10.29 6.68 -8.56
N ALA A 286 10.39 7.93 -8.19
CA ALA A 286 11.64 8.69 -8.31
C ALA A 286 12.67 8.38 -7.20
N ARG A 287 12.36 7.50 -6.25
CA ARG A 287 13.20 7.27 -5.06
C ARG A 287 14.00 6.00 -5.09
N THR A 288 13.46 4.95 -5.64
CA THR A 288 13.93 3.60 -5.35
C THR A 288 14.61 3.00 -6.57
N SER A 289 15.74 2.34 -6.36
CA SER A 289 16.27 1.41 -7.33
C SER A 289 15.25 0.32 -7.61
N TYR A 290 14.91 0.11 -8.87
CA TYR A 290 14.03 -0.99 -9.28
C TYR A 290 14.75 -2.34 -9.31
N SER A 291 15.99 -2.40 -8.88
CA SER A 291 16.79 -3.62 -8.88
C SER A 291 16.14 -4.78 -8.12
N PHE A 292 15.30 -4.49 -7.14
CA PHE A 292 14.51 -5.48 -6.39
C PHE A 292 13.19 -5.81 -7.10
N LEU A 293 12.48 -4.82 -7.61
CA LEU A 293 11.12 -4.98 -8.17
C LEU A 293 11.12 -5.59 -9.57
N LEU A 294 12.08 -5.23 -10.44
CA LEU A 294 12.14 -5.73 -11.81
C LEU A 294 12.23 -7.25 -11.89
N PRO A 295 13.06 -7.95 -11.07
CA PRO A 295 13.08 -9.40 -11.06
C PRO A 295 11.74 -10.01 -10.66
N ILE A 296 11.02 -9.42 -9.71
CA ILE A 296 9.66 -9.87 -9.33
C ILE A 296 8.69 -9.64 -10.48
N TYR A 297 8.64 -8.40 -11.00
CA TYR A 297 7.74 -8.01 -12.08
C TYR A 297 7.87 -8.91 -13.32
N TYR A 298 9.07 -9.15 -13.80
CA TYR A 298 9.29 -9.96 -15.00
C TYR A 298 9.09 -11.47 -14.79
N ASN A 299 8.99 -11.95 -13.55
CA ASN A 299 8.65 -13.34 -13.22
C ASN A 299 7.16 -13.54 -12.87
N LEU A 300 6.36 -12.46 -12.82
CA LEU A 300 4.91 -12.55 -12.76
C LEU A 300 4.31 -12.85 -14.15
N PRO A 301 3.10 -13.43 -14.24
CA PRO A 301 2.40 -13.62 -15.50
C PRO A 301 2.18 -12.26 -16.20
N GLN A 302 2.81 -12.05 -17.35
CA GLN A 302 2.86 -10.74 -18.02
C GLN A 302 1.50 -10.28 -18.54
N GLU A 303 0.57 -11.20 -18.78
CA GLU A 303 -0.83 -10.92 -19.10
C GLU A 303 -1.62 -10.34 -17.92
N ARG A 304 -0.99 -10.27 -16.74
CA ARG A 304 -1.54 -9.67 -15.52
C ARG A 304 -0.72 -8.47 -15.02
N CYS A 305 0.22 -7.99 -15.82
CA CYS A 305 1.17 -6.96 -15.41
C CYS A 305 1.00 -5.66 -16.20
N ILE A 306 1.02 -4.53 -15.48
CA ILE A 306 0.98 -3.17 -16.03
C ILE A 306 2.27 -2.46 -15.63
N GLU A 307 3.08 -2.06 -16.60
CA GLU A 307 4.30 -1.31 -16.41
C GLU A 307 4.08 0.16 -16.75
N LEU A 308 4.32 1.05 -15.78
CA LEU A 308 4.30 2.50 -15.93
C LEU A 308 5.56 3.16 -15.32
N ALA A 309 6.52 2.32 -14.93
CA ALA A 309 7.72 2.76 -14.22
C ALA A 309 8.89 3.16 -15.14
N ASN A 310 8.88 2.73 -16.41
CA ASN A 310 10.04 2.92 -17.29
C ASN A 310 10.22 4.40 -17.66
N PRO A 311 11.33 5.07 -17.20
CA PRO A 311 11.52 6.51 -17.41
C PRO A 311 11.82 6.87 -18.88
N TYR A 312 12.13 5.90 -19.72
CA TYR A 312 12.30 6.11 -21.16
C TYR A 312 10.97 6.08 -21.92
N LYS A 313 9.97 5.37 -21.39
CA LYS A 313 8.62 5.30 -21.96
C LYS A 313 7.69 6.37 -21.39
N TYR A 314 7.92 6.76 -20.13
CA TYR A 314 7.08 7.67 -19.36
C TYR A 314 7.94 8.72 -18.65
N PRO A 315 8.72 9.54 -19.37
CA PRO A 315 9.59 10.54 -18.77
C PRO A 315 8.82 11.59 -17.98
N GLU A 316 7.55 11.83 -18.34
CA GLU A 316 6.67 12.79 -17.68
C GLU A 316 6.46 12.48 -16.20
N PHE A 317 6.43 11.22 -15.79
CA PHE A 317 6.25 10.87 -14.37
C PHE A 317 7.46 11.23 -13.49
N TYR A 318 8.59 11.50 -14.12
CA TYR A 318 9.83 11.89 -13.47
C TYR A 318 10.13 13.39 -13.59
N ALA A 319 9.32 14.11 -14.34
CA ALA A 319 9.47 15.54 -14.53
C ALA A 319 9.08 16.32 -13.26
N VAL A 320 9.77 17.44 -13.01
CA VAL A 320 9.62 18.24 -11.78
C VAL A 320 8.24 18.85 -11.66
N GLU A 321 7.64 19.26 -12.77
CA GLU A 321 6.32 19.90 -12.84
C GLU A 321 5.18 19.00 -12.36
N TYR A 322 5.36 17.66 -12.45
CA TYR A 322 4.39 16.66 -11.97
C TYR A 322 4.71 16.14 -10.57
N GLY A 323 5.77 16.62 -9.95
CA GLY A 323 6.14 16.24 -8.59
C GLY A 323 5.56 17.15 -7.54
N TYR A 324 5.07 16.57 -6.44
CA TYR A 324 4.79 17.25 -5.18
C TYR A 324 6.07 17.35 -4.35
N ASN A 325 6.74 16.25 -4.17
CA ASN A 325 8.07 16.14 -3.58
C ASN A 325 8.91 15.14 -4.38
N TYR A 326 10.08 14.77 -3.90
CA TYR A 326 10.94 13.83 -4.64
C TYR A 326 10.37 12.39 -4.73
N HIS A 327 9.32 12.05 -3.98
CA HIS A 327 8.69 10.72 -3.99
C HIS A 327 7.33 10.70 -4.65
N HIS A 328 6.53 11.74 -4.43
CA HIS A 328 5.13 11.75 -4.77
C HIS A 328 4.85 12.74 -5.89
N MET A 329 3.83 12.41 -6.66
CA MET A 329 3.28 13.31 -7.67
C MET A 329 2.37 14.35 -7.02
N ASN A 330 2.32 15.53 -7.62
CA ASN A 330 1.25 16.48 -7.37
C ASN A 330 -0.06 16.00 -8.03
N LYS A 331 -1.15 16.72 -7.81
CA LYS A 331 -2.46 16.34 -8.33
C LYS A 331 -2.51 16.24 -9.86
N GLN A 332 -1.74 17.07 -10.57
CA GLN A 332 -1.67 17.01 -12.04
C GLN A 332 -0.95 15.74 -12.51
N GLY A 333 0.18 15.42 -11.87
CA GLY A 333 0.91 14.17 -12.14
C GLY A 333 0.08 12.93 -11.81
N ALA A 334 -0.64 12.94 -10.69
CA ALA A 334 -1.55 11.87 -10.29
C ALA A 334 -2.68 11.65 -11.30
N ASN A 335 -3.27 12.72 -11.82
CA ASN A 335 -4.31 12.64 -12.84
C ASN A 335 -3.76 12.12 -14.18
N LEU A 336 -2.58 12.57 -14.61
CA LEU A 336 -1.93 12.03 -15.81
C LEU A 336 -1.62 10.55 -15.65
N TYR A 337 -1.07 10.15 -14.49
CA TYR A 337 -0.80 8.75 -14.19
C TYR A 337 -2.07 7.90 -14.23
N SER A 338 -3.15 8.37 -13.60
CA SER A 338 -4.43 7.66 -13.56
C SER A 338 -5.05 7.49 -14.95
N LYS A 339 -4.95 8.50 -15.81
CA LYS A 339 -5.38 8.42 -17.21
C LYS A 339 -4.61 7.32 -17.95
N LEU A 340 -3.28 7.37 -17.91
CA LEU A 340 -2.43 6.38 -18.58
C LEU A 340 -2.62 4.97 -17.99
N LEU A 341 -2.83 4.86 -16.68
CA LEU A 341 -3.17 3.59 -16.03
C LEU A 341 -4.50 3.03 -16.58
N GLY A 342 -5.53 3.87 -16.72
CA GLY A 342 -6.81 3.49 -17.34
C GLY A 342 -6.63 2.97 -18.76
N GLU A 343 -5.84 3.65 -19.59
CA GLU A 343 -5.52 3.22 -20.96
C GLU A 343 -4.79 1.85 -20.99
N ARG A 344 -3.88 1.61 -20.03
CA ARG A 344 -3.18 0.32 -19.91
C ARG A 344 -4.09 -0.79 -19.43
N ILE A 345 -4.99 -0.51 -18.50
CA ILE A 345 -6.03 -1.46 -18.06
C ILE A 345 -6.91 -1.86 -19.24
N VAL A 346 -7.39 -0.89 -20.01
CA VAL A 346 -8.21 -1.14 -21.22
C VAL A 346 -7.48 -2.04 -22.21
N LYS A 347 -6.22 -1.70 -22.53
CA LYS A 347 -5.41 -2.50 -23.44
C LYS A 347 -5.21 -3.94 -22.94
N LEU A 348 -4.94 -4.10 -21.65
CA LEU A 348 -4.70 -5.39 -21.02
C LEU A 348 -5.97 -6.25 -21.04
N MET A 349 -7.10 -5.70 -20.62
CA MET A 349 -8.38 -6.41 -20.57
C MET A 349 -8.89 -6.79 -21.96
N ASN A 350 -8.73 -5.92 -22.97
CA ASN A 350 -9.10 -6.24 -24.35
C ASN A 350 -8.23 -7.36 -24.94
N LYS A 351 -6.92 -7.36 -24.63
CA LYS A 351 -6.03 -8.45 -25.03
C LYS A 351 -6.44 -9.79 -24.42
N ASN A 352 -6.83 -9.80 -23.15
CA ASN A 352 -7.24 -11.03 -22.46
C ASN A 352 -8.60 -11.57 -22.90
N LYS A 353 -9.48 -10.72 -23.45
CA LYS A 353 -10.74 -11.17 -24.09
C LYS A 353 -10.53 -11.86 -25.43
N LEU A 354 -9.41 -11.65 -26.09
CA LEU A 354 -9.09 -12.23 -27.40
C LEU A 354 -8.35 -13.57 -27.30
N VAL A 355 -7.95 -13.97 -26.09
CA VAL A 355 -7.33 -15.29 -25.84
C VAL A 355 -8.40 -16.18 -25.23
N PRO A 356 -8.92 -17.18 -25.96
CA PRO A 356 -9.96 -18.09 -25.46
C PRO A 356 -9.48 -18.98 -24.32
#